data_ba16374673d4fcd1bc9ef9b7f117640c
#
_entry.id   ba16374673d4fcd1bc9ef9b7f117640c
#
_cell.length_a   1.000
_cell.length_b   1.000
_cell.length_c   1.000
_cell.angle_alpha   90.00
_cell.angle_beta   90.00
_cell.angle_gamma   90.00
#
_symmetry.space_group_name_H-M   'P 1'
#
loop_
_entity.id
_entity.type
_entity.pdbx_description
1 polymer ?
#
loop_
_entity_poly.entity_id
_entity_poly.type
_entity_poly.pdbx_seq_one_letter_code
_entity_poly.pdbx_strand_id
1 'polypeptide(L)'
;MTLVELEELLGCGTQINFKMKKIGILTSGGDCGGLNAAVRSIFFRAKNTYGMEVLGIQDGTVGLMQRPVAFLPLDYQTFSGSLLRQGGTFLGTTNKGNPFRFPMSDGSFKDRTQEIIDGYHELGLDGLIVIGGDGSMSILTKIAKKGNLNIVAIPKTIDNDVGATESSIGFNTAVNVATQALDNLQSTAASHHRTMILEVMGRDAGHIAINAGIAGGADVILIPELNYTIKGVVDKLTEMKNRGIVHSL
;
A
#
# COMPACT_ATOMS: atom_id res chain seq x y z
N MET A 1 -18.29 3.69 31.45
CA MET A 1 -18.25 2.23 31.24
C MET A 1 -16.88 1.89 30.74
N THR A 2 -16.09 1.21 31.54
CA THR A 2 -14.73 0.79 31.22
C THR A 2 -14.78 -0.51 30.40
N LEU A 3 -13.69 -0.86 29.70
CA LEU A 3 -13.57 -2.12 28.96
C LEU A 3 -13.84 -3.35 29.86
N VAL A 4 -13.48 -3.27 31.15
CA VAL A 4 -13.70 -4.31 32.14
C VAL A 4 -15.19 -4.50 32.46
N GLU A 5 -15.96 -3.40 32.55
CA GLU A 5 -17.42 -3.47 32.78
C GLU A 5 -18.17 -4.04 31.57
N LEU A 6 -17.63 -3.91 30.36
CA LEU A 6 -18.19 -4.50 29.14
C LEU A 6 -17.92 -6.02 29.07
N GLU A 7 -16.76 -6.46 29.55
CA GLU A 7 -16.40 -7.88 29.61
C GLU A 7 -17.22 -8.67 30.64
N GLU A 8 -17.56 -8.05 31.77
CA GLU A 8 -18.46 -8.64 32.78
C GLU A 8 -19.93 -8.73 32.30
N LEU A 9 -20.39 -7.74 31.50
CA LEU A 9 -21.77 -7.72 30.98
C LEU A 9 -22.03 -8.75 29.87
N LEU A 10 -20.99 -9.18 29.17
CA LEU A 10 -21.09 -10.12 28.05
C LEU A 10 -21.00 -11.59 28.47
N GLY A 11 -20.78 -11.88 29.77
CA GLY A 11 -20.85 -13.23 30.34
C GLY A 11 -19.90 -14.25 29.68
N CYS A 12 -18.87 -13.78 28.98
CA CYS A 12 -17.95 -14.63 28.23
C CYS A 12 -16.62 -14.80 29.00
N GLY A 13 -16.69 -15.50 30.14
CA GLY A 13 -15.53 -15.95 30.91
C GLY A 13 -14.76 -17.10 30.27
N THR A 14 -14.64 -17.15 28.96
CA THR A 14 -13.64 -17.96 28.30
C THR A 14 -12.33 -17.17 28.27
N GLN A 15 -11.46 -17.39 29.26
CA GLN A 15 -10.04 -17.16 29.06
C GLN A 15 -9.62 -17.99 27.85
N ILE A 16 -9.66 -17.37 26.68
CA ILE A 16 -9.04 -17.96 25.49
C ILE A 16 -7.55 -17.95 25.79
N ASN A 17 -7.05 -19.12 26.19
CA ASN A 17 -5.65 -19.34 26.46
C ASN A 17 -4.92 -19.31 25.11
N PHE A 18 -4.64 -18.07 24.61
CA PHE A 18 -3.86 -17.87 23.41
C PHE A 18 -2.43 -18.36 23.72
N LYS A 19 -2.13 -19.59 23.31
CA LYS A 19 -0.75 -20.04 23.20
C LYS A 19 -0.02 -18.93 22.44
N MET A 20 1.08 -18.44 22.99
CA MET A 20 1.90 -17.40 22.34
C MET A 20 2.07 -17.76 20.87
N LYS A 21 1.53 -16.89 20.02
CA LYS A 21 1.55 -17.09 18.57
C LYS A 21 2.62 -16.21 17.96
N LYS A 22 3.18 -16.69 16.88
CA LYS A 22 4.20 -16.01 16.10
C LYS A 22 3.62 -15.60 14.75
N ILE A 23 3.71 -14.31 14.43
CA ILE A 23 3.24 -13.79 13.14
C ILE A 23 4.38 -13.13 12.36
N GLY A 24 4.31 -13.27 11.05
CA GLY A 24 5.15 -12.52 10.13
C GLY A 24 4.42 -11.29 9.59
N ILE A 25 5.17 -10.23 9.27
CA ILE A 25 4.67 -9.08 8.52
C ILE A 25 5.59 -8.87 7.33
N LEU A 26 5.05 -8.70 6.13
CA LEU A 26 5.81 -8.26 4.96
C LEU A 26 5.10 -7.17 4.20
N THR A 27 5.90 -6.37 3.49
CA THR A 27 5.45 -5.38 2.51
C THR A 27 5.78 -5.86 1.11
N SER A 28 4.85 -5.72 0.16
CA SER A 28 5.01 -6.23 -1.21
C SER A 28 4.51 -5.24 -2.25
N GLY A 29 5.18 -5.20 -3.39
CA GLY A 29 4.89 -4.26 -4.47
C GLY A 29 5.58 -2.90 -4.29
N GLY A 30 5.10 -1.85 -4.96
CA GLY A 30 5.60 -0.48 -4.78
C GLY A 30 5.42 0.02 -3.34
N ASP A 31 6.27 0.92 -2.90
CA ASP A 31 6.14 1.58 -1.61
C ASP A 31 5.17 2.77 -1.67
N CYS A 32 4.76 3.25 -0.52
CA CYS A 32 3.95 4.45 -0.36
C CYS A 32 4.07 5.02 1.06
N GLY A 33 3.50 6.20 1.27
CA GLY A 33 3.33 6.75 2.62
C GLY A 33 2.39 5.89 3.47
N GLY A 34 2.74 5.68 4.75
CA GLY A 34 1.91 4.97 5.72
C GLY A 34 2.32 3.51 5.99
N LEU A 35 3.21 2.91 5.22
CA LEU A 35 3.64 1.52 5.42
C LEU A 35 4.27 1.29 6.80
N ASN A 36 5.21 2.13 7.22
CA ASN A 36 5.85 2.01 8.53
C ASN A 36 4.84 2.18 9.68
N ALA A 37 3.87 3.07 9.52
CA ALA A 37 2.79 3.26 10.49
C ALA A 37 1.88 2.01 10.59
N ALA A 38 1.57 1.39 9.45
CA ALA A 38 0.80 0.15 9.41
C ALA A 38 1.54 -1.01 10.12
N VAL A 39 2.82 -1.22 9.78
CA VAL A 39 3.65 -2.25 10.44
C VAL A 39 3.72 -2.01 11.95
N ARG A 40 3.93 -0.75 12.36
CA ARG A 40 3.92 -0.39 13.79
C ARG A 40 2.58 -0.71 14.45
N SER A 41 1.48 -0.35 13.84
CA SER A 41 0.15 -0.59 14.42
C SER A 41 -0.14 -2.08 14.60
N ILE A 42 0.26 -2.90 13.61
CA ILE A 42 0.16 -4.36 13.69
C ILE A 42 1.00 -4.88 14.85
N PHE A 43 2.27 -4.45 14.93
CA PHE A 43 3.17 -4.87 16.01
C PHE A 43 2.59 -4.57 17.40
N PHE A 44 2.20 -3.30 17.63
CA PHE A 44 1.68 -2.90 18.94
C PHE A 44 0.39 -3.65 19.30
N ARG A 45 -0.51 -3.86 18.34
CA ARG A 45 -1.75 -4.63 18.59
C ARG A 45 -1.44 -6.09 18.88
N ALA A 46 -0.58 -6.73 18.07
CA ALA A 46 -0.21 -8.13 18.25
C ALA A 46 0.52 -8.36 19.60
N LYS A 47 1.46 -7.47 19.92
CA LYS A 47 2.28 -7.59 21.13
C LYS A 47 1.50 -7.27 22.39
N ASN A 48 0.81 -6.11 22.44
CA ASN A 48 0.19 -5.62 23.66
C ASN A 48 -1.11 -6.32 24.01
N THR A 49 -1.89 -6.70 22.98
CA THR A 49 -3.21 -7.32 23.23
C THR A 49 -3.14 -8.84 23.28
N TYR A 50 -2.28 -9.42 22.43
CA TYR A 50 -2.28 -10.89 22.26
C TYR A 50 -0.96 -11.55 22.67
N GLY A 51 0.04 -10.80 23.12
CA GLY A 51 1.34 -11.33 23.54
C GLY A 51 2.12 -12.05 22.44
N MET A 52 1.81 -11.76 21.17
CA MET A 52 2.42 -12.44 20.02
C MET A 52 3.89 -12.05 19.82
N GLU A 53 4.69 -12.99 19.30
CA GLU A 53 5.96 -12.72 18.69
C GLU A 53 5.73 -12.21 17.26
N VAL A 54 6.43 -11.14 16.87
CA VAL A 54 6.23 -10.51 15.57
C VAL A 54 7.56 -10.42 14.82
N LEU A 55 7.60 -10.99 13.62
CA LEU A 55 8.76 -10.98 12.72
C LEU A 55 8.46 -10.11 11.50
N GLY A 56 9.34 -9.16 11.19
CA GLY A 56 9.33 -8.43 9.93
C GLY A 56 10.11 -9.19 8.87
N ILE A 57 9.44 -9.65 7.81
CA ILE A 57 10.10 -10.32 6.69
C ILE A 57 10.72 -9.27 5.79
N GLN A 58 12.01 -9.39 5.50
CA GLN A 58 12.74 -8.42 4.70
C GLN A 58 12.51 -8.64 3.20
N ASP A 59 12.49 -7.55 2.43
CA ASP A 59 12.36 -7.54 0.96
C ASP A 59 11.16 -8.33 0.42
N GLY A 60 10.05 -8.30 1.17
CA GLY A 60 8.81 -8.95 0.77
C GLY A 60 8.94 -10.48 0.69
N THR A 61 8.39 -11.07 -0.38
CA THR A 61 8.46 -12.53 -0.57
C THR A 61 9.87 -13.06 -0.83
N VAL A 62 10.80 -12.21 -1.26
CA VAL A 62 12.20 -12.61 -1.49
C VAL A 62 12.85 -13.07 -0.18
N GLY A 63 12.57 -12.40 0.93
CA GLY A 63 13.08 -12.82 2.24
C GLY A 63 12.66 -14.22 2.65
N LEU A 64 11.40 -14.61 2.35
CA LEU A 64 10.93 -15.97 2.59
C LEU A 64 11.58 -17.02 1.68
N MET A 65 12.07 -16.61 0.50
CA MET A 65 12.77 -17.49 -0.44
C MET A 65 14.27 -17.66 -0.12
N GLN A 66 14.83 -16.81 0.74
CA GLN A 66 16.24 -16.91 1.14
C GLN A 66 16.48 -18.05 2.14
N ARG A 67 17.71 -18.54 2.15
CA ARG A 67 18.18 -19.53 3.15
C ARG A 67 19.56 -19.09 3.69
N PRO A 68 19.65 -18.71 4.98
CA PRO A 68 18.54 -18.62 5.96
C PRO A 68 17.51 -17.58 5.57
N VAL A 69 16.27 -17.74 6.06
CA VAL A 69 15.17 -16.78 5.81
C VAL A 69 15.56 -15.40 6.35
N ALA A 70 15.35 -14.37 5.53
CA ALA A 70 15.70 -13.01 5.91
C ALA A 70 14.53 -12.34 6.67
N PHE A 71 14.74 -12.10 7.95
CA PHE A 71 13.74 -11.47 8.83
C PHE A 71 14.41 -10.61 9.91
N LEU A 72 13.63 -9.71 10.47
CA LEU A 72 13.97 -8.87 11.61
C LEU A 72 12.98 -9.17 12.76
N PRO A 73 13.42 -9.63 13.93
CA PRO A 73 12.57 -9.67 15.12
C PRO A 73 12.14 -8.24 15.48
N LEU A 74 10.83 -8.00 15.56
CA LEU A 74 10.30 -6.67 15.87
C LEU A 74 10.13 -6.50 17.37
N ASP A 75 10.61 -5.37 17.88
CA ASP A 75 10.52 -4.98 19.27
C ASP A 75 10.09 -3.51 19.42
N TYR A 76 9.97 -3.04 20.66
CA TYR A 76 9.58 -1.65 20.92
C TYR A 76 10.67 -0.64 20.47
N GLN A 77 11.94 -1.04 20.43
CA GLN A 77 13.04 -0.17 19.99
C GLN A 77 12.99 0.06 18.48
N THR A 78 12.58 -0.96 17.71
CA THR A 78 12.36 -0.86 16.26
C THR A 78 11.46 0.32 15.90
N PHE A 79 10.48 0.63 16.75
CA PHE A 79 9.51 1.69 16.49
C PHE A 79 9.76 2.98 17.27
N SER A 80 10.95 3.12 17.85
CA SER A 80 11.37 4.35 18.49
C SER A 80 11.77 5.43 17.47
N GLY A 81 11.76 6.70 17.88
CA GLY A 81 12.22 7.81 17.05
C GLY A 81 11.27 8.21 15.93
N SER A 82 11.83 8.51 14.75
CA SER A 82 11.10 9.15 13.65
C SER A 82 10.45 8.20 12.66
N LEU A 83 10.49 6.88 12.87
CA LEU A 83 10.05 5.87 11.91
C LEU A 83 8.62 6.12 11.36
N LEU A 84 7.69 6.59 12.21
CA LEU A 84 6.33 6.93 11.78
C LEU A 84 6.24 8.03 10.72
N ARG A 85 7.27 8.89 10.64
CA ARG A 85 7.33 10.02 9.72
C ARG A 85 8.15 9.72 8.48
N GLN A 86 8.73 8.52 8.39
CA GLN A 86 9.51 8.09 7.25
C GLN A 86 8.60 7.42 6.22
N GLY A 87 8.71 7.85 4.97
CA GLY A 87 8.09 7.19 3.82
C GLY A 87 8.76 5.85 3.52
N GLY A 88 8.21 5.14 2.55
CA GLY A 88 8.70 3.82 2.19
C GLY A 88 8.43 2.77 3.27
N THR A 89 9.25 1.73 3.31
CA THR A 89 9.16 0.63 4.27
C THR A 89 10.54 0.22 4.78
N PHE A 90 10.71 0.16 6.10
CA PHE A 90 11.98 -0.27 6.71
C PHE A 90 12.21 -1.78 6.56
N LEU A 91 11.16 -2.54 6.23
CA LEU A 91 11.29 -3.98 5.94
C LEU A 91 11.83 -4.25 4.54
N GLY A 92 11.90 -3.23 3.68
CA GLY A 92 12.14 -3.44 2.25
C GLY A 92 10.92 -4.01 1.55
N THR A 93 10.92 -3.97 0.22
CA THR A 93 9.84 -4.48 -0.62
C THR A 93 10.38 -4.95 -1.96
N THR A 94 9.61 -5.75 -2.67
CA THR A 94 9.92 -6.12 -4.04
C THR A 94 8.68 -6.00 -4.92
N ASN A 95 8.89 -5.45 -6.12
CA ASN A 95 7.92 -5.43 -7.21
C ASN A 95 8.40 -6.25 -8.42
N LYS A 96 9.51 -6.97 -8.26
CA LYS A 96 10.14 -7.76 -9.34
C LYS A 96 10.01 -9.24 -9.04
N GLY A 97 9.73 -10.00 -10.11
CA GLY A 97 9.68 -11.44 -10.06
C GLY A 97 8.35 -11.99 -9.53
N ASN A 98 7.59 -12.61 -10.42
CA ASN A 98 6.46 -13.42 -10.00
C ASN A 98 6.99 -14.76 -9.44
N PRO A 99 6.69 -15.15 -8.17
CA PRO A 99 7.19 -16.39 -7.59
C PRO A 99 6.86 -17.66 -8.37
N PHE A 100 5.75 -17.67 -9.12
CA PHE A 100 5.39 -18.78 -10.01
C PHE A 100 6.26 -18.86 -11.28
N ARG A 101 6.92 -17.77 -11.64
CA ARG A 101 7.84 -17.65 -12.77
C ARG A 101 8.93 -16.66 -12.42
N PHE A 102 9.74 -17.01 -11.42
CA PHE A 102 10.78 -16.13 -10.90
C PHE A 102 12.00 -16.11 -11.84
N PRO A 103 12.50 -14.94 -12.24
CA PRO A 103 13.68 -14.84 -13.10
C PRO A 103 14.94 -15.22 -12.31
N MET A 104 15.72 -16.12 -12.87
CA MET A 104 17.00 -16.58 -12.33
C MET A 104 18.16 -15.81 -12.98
N SER A 105 19.33 -15.80 -12.33
CA SER A 105 20.53 -15.10 -12.81
C SER A 105 21.09 -15.65 -14.15
N ASP A 106 20.77 -16.89 -14.49
CA ASP A 106 21.14 -17.53 -15.76
C ASP A 106 20.16 -17.21 -16.90
N GLY A 107 19.15 -16.34 -16.66
CA GLY A 107 18.10 -16.00 -17.62
C GLY A 107 16.94 -16.99 -17.69
N SER A 108 17.00 -18.10 -16.95
CA SER A 108 15.88 -19.06 -16.83
C SER A 108 14.79 -18.56 -15.91
N PHE A 109 13.66 -19.25 -15.90
CA PHE A 109 12.55 -18.99 -14.97
C PHE A 109 12.27 -20.22 -14.11
N LYS A 110 12.03 -20.02 -12.82
CA LYS A 110 11.72 -21.12 -11.88
C LYS A 110 10.47 -20.79 -11.05
N ASP A 111 9.63 -21.78 -10.78
CA ASP A 111 8.62 -21.69 -9.72
C ASP A 111 9.31 -21.80 -8.35
N ARG A 112 9.28 -20.73 -7.59
CA ARG A 112 9.86 -20.61 -6.24
C ARG A 112 8.80 -20.52 -5.13
N THR A 113 7.53 -20.82 -5.47
CA THR A 113 6.43 -20.73 -4.49
C THR A 113 6.62 -21.68 -3.32
N GLN A 114 7.21 -22.87 -3.55
CA GLN A 114 7.51 -23.81 -2.46
C GLN A 114 8.51 -23.23 -1.47
N GLU A 115 9.51 -22.48 -1.94
CA GLU A 115 10.50 -21.85 -1.05
C GLU A 115 9.87 -20.81 -0.11
N ILE A 116 8.79 -20.12 -0.55
CA ILE A 116 8.01 -19.21 0.31
C ILE A 116 7.24 -20.00 1.37
N ILE A 117 6.61 -21.10 0.97
CA ILE A 117 5.87 -21.99 1.90
C ILE A 117 6.83 -22.56 2.95
N ASP A 118 7.97 -23.06 2.50
CA ASP A 118 9.00 -23.63 3.38
C ASP A 118 9.54 -22.56 4.36
N GLY A 119 9.77 -21.32 3.88
CA GLY A 119 10.22 -20.21 4.73
C GLY A 119 9.19 -19.82 5.80
N TYR A 120 7.90 -19.85 5.48
CA TYR A 120 6.83 -19.63 6.44
C TYR A 120 6.87 -20.68 7.57
N HIS A 121 7.02 -21.97 7.20
CA HIS A 121 7.08 -23.07 8.17
C HIS A 121 8.40 -23.11 8.93
N GLU A 122 9.54 -22.79 8.30
CA GLU A 122 10.86 -22.70 8.93
C GLU A 122 10.87 -21.67 10.07
N LEU A 123 10.21 -20.53 9.88
CA LEU A 123 10.05 -19.51 10.91
C LEU A 123 9.03 -19.89 12.00
N GLY A 124 8.27 -20.96 11.81
CA GLY A 124 7.19 -21.38 12.71
C GLY A 124 6.07 -20.34 12.83
N LEU A 125 5.71 -19.70 11.72
CA LEU A 125 4.64 -18.71 11.71
C LEU A 125 3.27 -19.37 11.86
N ASP A 126 2.43 -18.80 12.71
CA ASP A 126 1.00 -19.14 12.83
C ASP A 126 0.15 -18.32 11.85
N GLY A 127 0.70 -17.19 11.37
CA GLY A 127 0.04 -16.32 10.41
C GLY A 127 1.02 -15.33 9.75
N LEU A 128 0.66 -14.86 8.57
CA LEU A 128 1.42 -13.86 7.82
C LEU A 128 0.50 -12.68 7.46
N ILE A 129 0.89 -11.48 7.85
CA ILE A 129 0.22 -10.25 7.44
C ILE A 129 0.98 -9.66 6.27
N VAL A 130 0.26 -9.45 5.17
CA VAL A 130 0.82 -8.94 3.92
C VAL A 130 0.23 -7.55 3.64
N ILE A 131 1.10 -6.56 3.51
CA ILE A 131 0.71 -5.21 3.11
C ILE A 131 1.10 -5.04 1.65
N GLY A 132 0.12 -5.02 0.73
CA GLY A 132 0.41 -5.04 -0.70
C GLY A 132 -0.76 -4.58 -1.56
N GLY A 133 -0.49 -4.39 -2.86
CA GLY A 133 -1.49 -4.09 -3.86
C GLY A 133 -2.15 -5.36 -4.45
N ASP A 134 -3.05 -5.17 -5.40
CA ASP A 134 -3.85 -6.23 -6.04
C ASP A 134 -2.99 -7.39 -6.56
N GLY A 135 -1.94 -7.10 -7.32
CA GLY A 135 -1.04 -8.14 -7.84
C GLY A 135 -0.38 -8.99 -6.75
N SER A 136 0.05 -8.37 -5.64
CA SER A 136 0.63 -9.08 -4.49
C SER A 136 -0.40 -9.96 -3.80
N MET A 137 -1.63 -9.46 -3.63
CA MET A 137 -2.73 -10.21 -3.03
C MET A 137 -3.12 -11.41 -3.87
N SER A 138 -3.21 -11.24 -5.20
CA SER A 138 -3.51 -12.33 -6.14
C SER A 138 -2.47 -13.45 -6.06
N ILE A 139 -1.18 -13.10 -6.06
CA ILE A 139 -0.07 -14.07 -5.96
C ILE A 139 -0.12 -14.80 -4.61
N LEU A 140 -0.20 -14.05 -3.52
CA LEU A 140 -0.13 -14.63 -2.18
C LEU A 140 -1.37 -15.44 -1.80
N THR A 141 -2.54 -15.10 -2.32
CA THR A 141 -3.75 -15.93 -2.18
C THR A 141 -3.55 -17.32 -2.80
N LYS A 142 -2.90 -17.39 -3.97
CA LYS A 142 -2.60 -18.69 -4.63
C LYS A 142 -1.58 -19.50 -3.82
N ILE A 143 -0.55 -18.84 -3.29
CA ILE A 143 0.48 -19.48 -2.44
C ILE A 143 -0.14 -19.96 -1.12
N ALA A 144 -0.99 -19.13 -0.50
CA ALA A 144 -1.71 -19.48 0.72
C ALA A 144 -2.55 -20.76 0.54
N LYS A 145 -3.31 -20.84 -0.56
CA LYS A 145 -4.10 -22.04 -0.90
C LYS A 145 -3.21 -23.26 -1.15
N LYS A 146 -2.08 -23.09 -1.86
CA LYS A 146 -1.13 -24.18 -2.17
C LYS A 146 -0.48 -24.73 -0.90
N GLY A 147 -0.09 -23.86 0.03
CA GLY A 147 0.63 -24.22 1.26
C GLY A 147 -0.26 -24.34 2.51
N ASN A 148 -1.56 -24.15 2.40
CA ASN A 148 -2.49 -24.06 3.53
C ASN A 148 -2.01 -23.06 4.60
N LEU A 149 -1.59 -21.85 4.16
CA LEU A 149 -1.03 -20.81 5.02
C LEU A 149 -2.13 -19.86 5.50
N ASN A 150 -2.05 -19.43 6.75
CA ASN A 150 -2.87 -18.36 7.29
C ASN A 150 -2.31 -17.02 6.84
N ILE A 151 -2.99 -16.35 5.91
CA ILE A 151 -2.58 -15.04 5.41
C ILE A 151 -3.72 -14.04 5.58
N VAL A 152 -3.38 -12.84 6.09
CA VAL A 152 -4.26 -11.67 6.11
C VAL A 152 -3.62 -10.59 5.26
N ALA A 153 -4.37 -10.05 4.30
CA ALA A 153 -3.90 -8.99 3.42
C ALA A 153 -4.45 -7.62 3.84
N ILE A 154 -3.60 -6.59 3.76
CA ILE A 154 -3.95 -5.19 3.97
C ILE A 154 -3.73 -4.44 2.66
N PRO A 155 -4.78 -3.80 2.10
CA PRO A 155 -4.69 -3.08 0.85
C PRO A 155 -3.75 -1.89 0.95
N LYS A 156 -2.76 -1.85 0.06
CA LYS A 156 -1.79 -0.79 -0.08
C LYS A 156 -1.52 -0.53 -1.57
N THR A 157 -1.94 0.62 -2.04
CA THR A 157 -1.66 1.16 -3.38
C THR A 157 -2.01 2.64 -3.38
N ILE A 158 -1.26 3.45 -4.13
CA ILE A 158 -1.64 4.85 -4.34
C ILE A 158 -2.79 4.99 -5.34
N ASP A 159 -3.02 3.98 -6.18
CA ASP A 159 -4.00 4.02 -7.27
C ASP A 159 -5.44 3.81 -6.78
N ASN A 160 -5.62 3.31 -5.56
CA ASN A 160 -6.91 2.95 -4.93
C ASN A 160 -7.76 2.00 -5.79
N ASP A 161 -7.10 1.04 -6.45
CA ASP A 161 -7.66 0.13 -7.44
C ASP A 161 -7.91 -1.29 -6.92
N VAL A 162 -7.82 -1.49 -5.60
CA VAL A 162 -8.10 -2.79 -4.96
C VAL A 162 -9.60 -2.95 -4.74
N GLY A 163 -10.19 -3.96 -5.38
CA GLY A 163 -11.62 -4.25 -5.27
C GLY A 163 -12.09 -4.48 -3.82
N ALA A 164 -13.33 -4.11 -3.53
CA ALA A 164 -13.95 -4.18 -2.20
C ALA A 164 -13.20 -3.38 -1.10
N THR A 165 -12.41 -2.39 -1.50
CA THR A 165 -11.67 -1.48 -0.62
C THR A 165 -12.12 -0.05 -0.89
N GLU A 166 -12.57 0.67 0.12
CA GLU A 166 -12.96 2.08 -0.02
C GLU A 166 -11.71 2.97 -0.17
N SER A 167 -10.71 2.75 0.67
CA SER A 167 -9.46 3.51 0.67
C SER A 167 -8.28 2.63 1.05
N SER A 168 -7.30 2.54 0.16
CA SER A 168 -6.05 1.82 0.38
C SER A 168 -5.00 2.70 1.06
N ILE A 169 -4.10 2.05 1.82
CA ILE A 169 -2.95 2.75 2.42
C ILE A 169 -2.10 3.35 1.29
N GLY A 170 -1.83 4.65 1.38
CA GLY A 170 -1.03 5.41 0.43
C GLY A 170 -1.84 6.33 -0.47
N PHE A 171 -3.09 6.02 -0.78
CA PHE A 171 -3.93 6.81 -1.68
C PHE A 171 -4.10 8.26 -1.24
N ASN A 172 -4.57 8.49 0.00
CA ASN A 172 -4.81 9.84 0.51
C ASN A 172 -3.53 10.69 0.54
N THR A 173 -2.38 10.07 0.83
CA THR A 173 -1.09 10.77 0.78
C THR A 173 -0.75 11.18 -0.65
N ALA A 174 -0.97 10.31 -1.64
CA ALA A 174 -0.75 10.62 -3.05
C ALA A 174 -1.65 11.75 -3.55
N VAL A 175 -2.94 11.72 -3.19
CA VAL A 175 -3.89 12.81 -3.50
C VAL A 175 -3.42 14.14 -2.91
N ASN A 176 -3.01 14.15 -1.64
CA ASN A 176 -2.52 15.36 -0.99
C ASN A 176 -1.27 15.94 -1.68
N VAL A 177 -0.31 15.09 -2.04
CA VAL A 177 0.91 15.51 -2.77
C VAL A 177 0.55 16.09 -4.14
N ALA A 178 -0.37 15.46 -4.87
CA ALA A 178 -0.83 15.95 -6.18
C ALA A 178 -1.59 17.29 -6.04
N THR A 179 -2.44 17.45 -5.03
CA THR A 179 -3.14 18.70 -4.73
C THR A 179 -2.16 19.83 -4.44
N GLN A 180 -1.16 19.60 -3.59
CA GLN A 180 -0.10 20.58 -3.32
C GLN A 180 0.70 20.96 -4.58
N ALA A 181 0.93 20.00 -5.48
CA ALA A 181 1.59 20.28 -6.74
C ALA A 181 0.73 21.19 -7.63
N LEU A 182 -0.58 20.99 -7.69
CA LEU A 182 -1.53 21.89 -8.37
C LEU A 182 -1.49 23.30 -7.77
N ASP A 183 -1.55 23.42 -6.46
CA ASP A 183 -1.46 24.72 -5.77
C ASP A 183 -0.18 25.47 -6.14
N ASN A 184 0.95 24.79 -6.22
CA ASN A 184 2.23 25.37 -6.61
C ASN A 184 2.24 25.83 -8.09
N LEU A 185 1.51 25.16 -8.97
CA LEU A 185 1.41 25.52 -10.37
C LEU A 185 0.51 26.73 -10.63
N GLN A 186 -0.49 26.97 -9.78
CA GLN A 186 -1.45 28.08 -9.92
C GLN A 186 -0.78 29.44 -10.11
N SER A 187 0.16 29.79 -9.25
CA SER A 187 0.78 31.10 -9.26
C SER A 187 1.61 31.37 -10.53
N THR A 188 2.32 30.34 -11.01
CA THR A 188 3.11 30.47 -12.24
C THR A 188 2.23 30.41 -13.49
N ALA A 189 1.16 29.61 -13.48
CA ALA A 189 0.17 29.59 -14.55
C ALA A 189 -0.48 30.96 -14.75
N ALA A 190 -0.92 31.60 -13.64
CA ALA A 190 -1.51 32.93 -13.65
C ALA A 190 -0.51 34.00 -14.11
N SER A 191 0.72 34.01 -13.58
CA SER A 191 1.73 35.01 -13.92
C SER A 191 2.15 35.00 -15.39
N HIS A 192 2.13 33.83 -16.02
CA HIS A 192 2.59 33.64 -17.39
C HIS A 192 1.46 33.43 -18.39
N HIS A 193 0.20 33.47 -17.98
CA HIS A 193 -0.98 33.20 -18.81
C HIS A 193 -0.85 31.88 -19.56
N ARG A 194 -0.53 30.79 -18.80
CA ARG A 194 -0.26 29.46 -19.36
C ARG A 194 -1.30 28.45 -18.91
N THR A 195 -1.51 27.45 -19.73
CA THR A 195 -2.09 26.18 -19.32
C THR A 195 -0.96 25.31 -18.78
N MET A 196 -1.11 24.82 -17.55
CA MET A 196 -0.18 23.87 -16.94
C MET A 196 -0.82 22.48 -16.94
N ILE A 197 0.01 21.46 -17.07
CA ILE A 197 -0.44 20.07 -17.04
C ILE A 197 0.32 19.36 -15.91
N LEU A 198 -0.41 18.77 -14.99
CA LEU A 198 0.12 17.88 -13.99
C LEU A 198 -0.24 16.43 -14.36
N GLU A 199 0.78 15.63 -14.69
CA GLU A 199 0.60 14.20 -14.86
C GLU A 199 0.74 13.49 -13.52
N VAL A 200 -0.22 12.63 -13.19
CA VAL A 200 -0.24 11.83 -11.96
C VAL A 200 -0.27 10.35 -12.31
N MET A 201 0.16 9.52 -11.36
CA MET A 201 0.01 8.07 -11.46
C MET A 201 -1.46 7.67 -11.26
N GLY A 202 -1.77 6.41 -11.54
CA GLY A 202 -3.11 5.81 -11.42
C GLY A 202 -3.26 4.65 -12.39
N ARG A 203 -2.42 4.57 -13.42
CA ARG A 203 -2.43 3.52 -14.45
C ARG A 203 -3.80 3.45 -15.15
N ASP A 204 -4.61 2.44 -14.80
CA ASP A 204 -5.94 2.21 -15.38
C ASP A 204 -7.07 2.83 -14.53
N ALA A 205 -6.72 3.52 -13.42
CA ALA A 205 -7.65 4.14 -12.48
C ALA A 205 -7.37 5.64 -12.29
N GLY A 206 -8.37 6.47 -12.56
CA GLY A 206 -8.27 7.94 -12.46
C GLY A 206 -8.49 8.51 -11.06
N HIS A 207 -8.43 7.70 -10.00
CA HIS A 207 -8.79 8.14 -8.65
C HIS A 207 -7.92 9.29 -8.13
N ILE A 208 -6.60 9.25 -8.36
CA ILE A 208 -5.69 10.36 -7.94
C ILE A 208 -6.04 11.61 -8.74
N ALA A 209 -6.18 11.50 -10.06
CA ALA A 209 -6.46 12.63 -10.94
C ALA A 209 -7.78 13.33 -10.57
N ILE A 210 -8.86 12.55 -10.35
CA ILE A 210 -10.16 13.11 -9.96
C ILE A 210 -10.08 13.80 -8.60
N ASN A 211 -9.58 13.10 -7.58
CA ASN A 211 -9.60 13.63 -6.23
C ASN A 211 -8.68 14.85 -6.09
N ALA A 212 -7.46 14.79 -6.64
CA ALA A 212 -6.53 15.91 -6.59
C ALA A 212 -6.99 17.06 -7.49
N GLY A 213 -7.53 16.76 -8.68
CA GLY A 213 -8.02 17.77 -9.61
C GLY A 213 -9.21 18.56 -9.05
N ILE A 214 -10.16 17.88 -8.41
CA ILE A 214 -11.30 18.56 -7.73
C ILE A 214 -10.80 19.39 -6.55
N ALA A 215 -9.93 18.81 -5.70
CA ALA A 215 -9.41 19.49 -4.51
C ALA A 215 -8.52 20.69 -4.86
N GLY A 216 -7.70 20.59 -5.91
CA GLY A 216 -6.80 21.63 -6.39
C GLY A 216 -7.44 22.59 -7.41
N GLY A 217 -8.72 22.41 -7.75
CA GLY A 217 -9.45 23.30 -8.65
C GLY A 217 -8.99 23.24 -10.10
N ALA A 218 -8.63 22.06 -10.60
CA ALA A 218 -8.26 21.88 -12.00
C ALA A 218 -9.45 22.15 -12.93
N ASP A 219 -9.21 22.88 -14.01
CA ASP A 219 -10.24 23.25 -15.00
C ASP A 219 -10.61 22.09 -15.92
N VAL A 220 -9.64 21.18 -16.15
CA VAL A 220 -9.82 19.96 -16.95
C VAL A 220 -9.16 18.79 -16.23
N ILE A 221 -9.92 17.71 -16.06
CA ILE A 221 -9.43 16.47 -15.44
C ILE A 221 -9.60 15.34 -16.46
N LEU A 222 -8.49 14.71 -16.83
CA LEU A 222 -8.46 13.59 -17.76
C LEU A 222 -8.21 12.29 -16.99
N ILE A 223 -9.06 11.30 -17.22
CA ILE A 223 -8.98 9.99 -16.54
C ILE A 223 -9.10 8.86 -17.57
N PRO A 224 -8.48 7.70 -17.31
CA PRO A 224 -8.50 6.59 -18.28
C PRO A 224 -9.89 5.98 -18.49
N GLU A 225 -10.80 6.12 -17.53
CA GLU A 225 -12.16 5.57 -17.62
C GLU A 225 -13.07 6.32 -18.60
N LEU A 226 -12.72 7.56 -18.96
CA LEU A 226 -13.49 8.39 -19.87
C LEU A 226 -12.71 8.69 -21.15
N ASN A 227 -13.33 8.39 -22.29
CA ASN A 227 -12.74 8.77 -23.58
C ASN A 227 -12.71 10.29 -23.74
N TYR A 228 -11.57 10.84 -24.09
CA TYR A 228 -11.39 12.24 -24.41
C TYR A 228 -10.70 12.42 -25.77
N THR A 229 -10.81 13.60 -26.33
CA THR A 229 -10.08 13.98 -27.54
C THR A 229 -9.28 15.25 -27.28
N ILE A 230 -8.12 15.36 -27.90
CA ILE A 230 -7.32 16.59 -27.83
C ILE A 230 -8.14 17.80 -28.30
N LYS A 231 -8.96 17.59 -29.35
CA LYS A 231 -9.85 18.66 -29.82
C LYS A 231 -10.80 19.14 -28.74
N GLY A 232 -11.44 18.22 -28.00
CA GLY A 232 -12.37 18.57 -26.91
C GLY A 232 -11.67 19.36 -25.79
N VAL A 233 -10.45 18.99 -25.43
CA VAL A 233 -9.65 19.74 -24.46
C VAL A 233 -9.36 21.14 -24.98
N VAL A 234 -8.89 21.28 -26.25
CA VAL A 234 -8.59 22.58 -26.87
C VAL A 234 -9.84 23.44 -26.97
N ASP A 235 -10.99 22.88 -27.34
CA ASP A 235 -12.28 23.60 -27.42
C ASP A 235 -12.65 24.16 -26.04
N LYS A 236 -12.49 23.37 -24.96
CA LYS A 236 -12.74 23.81 -23.58
C LYS A 236 -11.81 24.95 -23.15
N LEU A 237 -10.52 24.82 -23.37
CA LEU A 237 -9.54 25.86 -23.06
C LEU A 237 -9.79 27.16 -23.87
N THR A 238 -10.25 27.02 -25.11
CA THR A 238 -10.62 28.17 -25.95
C THR A 238 -11.87 28.87 -25.43
N GLU A 239 -12.89 28.11 -25.00
CA GLU A 239 -14.08 28.67 -24.35
C GLU A 239 -13.69 29.48 -23.11
N MET A 240 -12.82 28.92 -22.23
CA MET A 240 -12.34 29.59 -21.03
C MET A 240 -11.62 30.90 -21.36
N LYS A 241 -10.73 30.88 -22.33
CA LYS A 241 -10.03 32.05 -22.80
C LYS A 241 -10.98 33.14 -23.31
N ASN A 242 -12.04 32.77 -24.07
CA ASN A 242 -13.06 33.71 -24.55
C ASN A 242 -13.88 34.33 -23.42
N ARG A 243 -13.96 33.67 -22.28
CA ARG A 243 -14.57 34.17 -21.03
C ARG A 243 -13.62 35.01 -20.18
N GLY A 244 -12.39 35.27 -20.65
CA GLY A 244 -11.39 36.07 -19.96
C GLY A 244 -10.52 35.29 -18.94
N ILE A 245 -10.62 33.96 -18.91
CA ILE A 245 -9.76 33.12 -18.09
C ILE A 245 -8.44 32.91 -18.85
N VAL A 246 -7.36 33.50 -18.34
CA VAL A 246 -6.08 33.56 -19.06
C VAL A 246 -5.09 32.48 -18.69
N HIS A 247 -5.38 31.67 -17.69
CA HIS A 247 -4.58 30.52 -17.26
C HIS A 247 -5.48 29.35 -16.90
N SER A 248 -4.94 28.14 -16.85
CA SER A 248 -5.70 26.92 -16.55
C SER A 248 -4.77 25.79 -16.04
N LEU A 249 -5.38 24.86 -15.36
CA LEU A 249 -4.76 23.61 -14.87
C LEU A 249 -5.52 22.39 -15.36
#